data_59de84c94cafd9f6a12d0e14483c19aa
#
_entry.id   59de84c94cafd9f6a12d0e14483c19aa
#
_cell.length_a   1.000
_cell.length_b   1.000
_cell.length_c   1.000
_cell.angle_alpha   90.00
_cell.angle_beta   90.00
_cell.angle_gamma   90.00
#
_symmetry.space_group_name_H-M   'P 1'
#
loop_
_entity.id
_entity.type
_entity.pdbx_description
1 polymer ?
#
loop_
_entity_poly.entity_id
_entity_poly.type
_entity_poly.pdbx_seq_one_letter_code
_entity_poly.pdbx_strand_id
1 'polypeptide(L)'
;MALDNQFQRLKTQFINSPFASIAARKHDLKILKTFLQNHANELVKAIDQDFQGRATEETFFLEIFPAIKTIDYCIKHLKSWCKTQKRTTPWYMQPAHSSLLPQPLGVVGIMVPWNYPLFLSMVPLAYALAAGNCVMIKFAEFNPNLTAYLVKYLLPLLDHKLYMCAGQVEQAKVFSQLAFDHLLFTGSSEVGSKVMQAASTNLTPVTLELGGKSPAIISQSVQKTYLKRLFMGKLFNAGQTCVAPDYLWVEEGMQAIITTFFKQFVAEHYGHTMQTPDYTAIINKHHHQRLEDLLQDAQSKGAEIIEFGFSNGLKMAPKLVFNCQPHMRILQEEIFGPILPVR
;
A
#
# COMPACT_ATOMS: atom_id res chain seq x y z
N MET A 1 14.48 -12.85 19.88
CA MET A 1 14.10 -12.59 21.29
C MET A 1 13.14 -11.41 21.45
N ALA A 2 13.46 -10.18 21.01
CA ALA A 2 12.55 -9.05 21.25
C ALA A 2 11.18 -9.16 20.55
N LEU A 3 11.13 -9.54 19.27
CA LEU A 3 9.87 -9.70 18.50
C LEU A 3 9.03 -10.85 19.04
N ASP A 4 9.66 -11.97 19.38
CA ASP A 4 8.94 -13.13 19.94
C ASP A 4 8.31 -12.79 21.30
N ASN A 5 9.02 -12.09 22.18
CA ASN A 5 8.45 -11.65 23.47
C ASN A 5 7.22 -10.76 23.28
N GLN A 6 7.23 -9.85 22.30
CA GLN A 6 6.08 -8.99 22.00
C GLN A 6 4.92 -9.81 21.39
N PHE A 7 5.22 -10.77 20.55
CA PHE A 7 4.22 -11.69 20.02
C PHE A 7 3.56 -12.49 21.15
N GLN A 8 4.34 -13.09 22.05
CA GLN A 8 3.81 -13.84 23.21
C GLN A 8 3.00 -12.96 24.15
N ARG A 9 3.42 -11.70 24.36
CA ARG A 9 2.65 -10.72 25.13
C ARG A 9 1.25 -10.51 24.52
N LEU A 10 1.18 -10.23 23.23
CA LEU A 10 -0.11 -10.01 22.53
C LEU A 10 -0.95 -11.30 22.50
N LYS A 11 -0.34 -12.46 22.34
CA LYS A 11 -1.03 -13.75 22.36
C LYS A 11 -1.65 -14.02 23.73
N THR A 12 -0.91 -13.76 24.79
CA THR A 12 -1.42 -13.87 26.18
C THR A 12 -2.57 -12.89 26.43
N GLN A 13 -2.43 -11.64 25.98
CA GLN A 13 -3.51 -10.64 26.10
C GLN A 13 -4.78 -11.08 25.36
N PHE A 14 -4.63 -11.61 24.14
CA PHE A 14 -5.76 -12.12 23.37
C PHE A 14 -6.43 -13.29 24.08
N ILE A 15 -5.68 -14.27 24.57
CA ILE A 15 -6.21 -15.44 25.28
C ILE A 15 -6.97 -15.03 26.55
N ASN A 16 -6.48 -14.03 27.28
CA ASN A 16 -7.13 -13.54 28.51
C ASN A 16 -8.42 -12.75 28.24
N SER A 17 -8.61 -12.19 27.02
CA SER A 17 -9.80 -11.43 26.62
C SER A 17 -10.13 -11.60 25.14
N PRO A 18 -10.49 -12.82 24.67
CA PRO A 18 -10.63 -13.13 23.24
C PRO A 18 -11.83 -12.45 22.58
N PHE A 19 -12.86 -12.10 23.37
CA PHE A 19 -14.12 -11.55 22.87
C PHE A 19 -14.36 -10.11 23.35
N ALA A 20 -13.47 -9.20 22.94
CA ALA A 20 -13.68 -7.79 23.22
C ALA A 20 -15.07 -7.32 22.75
N SER A 21 -15.78 -6.57 23.58
CA SER A 21 -17.12 -6.07 23.26
C SER A 21 -17.10 -5.13 22.04
N ILE A 22 -18.23 -5.00 21.35
CA ILE A 22 -18.40 -4.04 20.26
C ILE A 22 -18.06 -2.60 20.71
N ALA A 23 -18.41 -2.27 21.96
CA ALA A 23 -18.11 -0.95 22.54
C ALA A 23 -16.59 -0.72 22.68
N ALA A 24 -15.85 -1.71 23.20
CA ALA A 24 -14.39 -1.65 23.32
C ALA A 24 -13.72 -1.54 21.95
N ARG A 25 -14.11 -2.37 20.97
CA ARG A 25 -13.58 -2.30 19.59
C ARG A 25 -13.82 -0.92 18.93
N LYS A 26 -15.03 -0.35 19.13
CA LYS A 26 -15.34 1.01 18.65
C LYS A 26 -14.52 2.08 19.37
N HIS A 27 -14.19 1.87 20.63
CA HIS A 27 -13.32 2.78 21.38
C HIS A 27 -11.92 2.80 20.78
N ASP A 28 -11.31 1.64 20.53
CA ASP A 28 -9.98 1.51 19.92
C ASP A 28 -9.96 2.18 18.53
N LEU A 29 -10.99 1.96 17.71
CA LEU A 29 -11.14 2.61 16.40
C LEU A 29 -11.27 4.14 16.51
N LYS A 30 -11.96 4.65 17.52
CA LYS A 30 -12.06 6.10 17.76
C LYS A 30 -10.73 6.70 18.19
N ILE A 31 -9.95 6.00 19.02
CA ILE A 31 -8.58 6.40 19.38
C ILE A 31 -7.75 6.54 18.11
N LEU A 32 -7.74 5.51 17.25
CA LEU A 32 -6.99 5.52 15.98
C LEU A 32 -7.42 6.69 15.09
N LYS A 33 -8.73 6.91 14.92
CA LYS A 33 -9.27 8.03 14.13
C LYS A 33 -8.82 9.38 14.68
N THR A 34 -9.01 9.62 15.97
CA THR A 34 -8.66 10.87 16.65
C THR A 34 -7.16 11.14 16.53
N PHE A 35 -6.33 10.09 16.66
CA PHE A 35 -4.90 10.21 16.44
C PHE A 35 -4.57 10.69 15.03
N LEU A 36 -5.11 10.05 13.98
CA LEU A 36 -4.87 10.46 12.59
C LEU A 36 -5.33 11.89 12.30
N GLN A 37 -6.45 12.32 12.90
CA GLN A 37 -6.96 13.68 12.74
C GLN A 37 -6.07 14.73 13.40
N ASN A 38 -5.65 14.45 14.64
CA ASN A 38 -4.89 15.41 15.44
C ASN A 38 -3.41 15.51 15.04
N HIS A 39 -2.86 14.47 14.41
CA HIS A 39 -1.45 14.37 14.04
C HIS A 39 -1.21 14.41 12.52
N ALA A 40 -2.20 14.85 11.74
CA ALA A 40 -2.13 14.82 10.28
C ALA A 40 -0.89 15.55 9.71
N ASN A 41 -0.61 16.75 10.21
CA ASN A 41 0.52 17.57 9.74
C ASN A 41 1.88 16.93 10.04
N GLU A 42 2.03 16.33 11.22
CA GLU A 42 3.26 15.68 11.65
C GLU A 42 3.49 14.38 10.88
N LEU A 43 2.42 13.63 10.59
CA LEU A 43 2.47 12.43 9.76
C LEU A 43 2.90 12.77 8.32
N VAL A 44 2.34 13.84 7.74
CA VAL A 44 2.76 14.35 6.43
C VAL A 44 4.26 14.68 6.43
N LYS A 45 4.74 15.43 7.43
CA LYS A 45 6.16 15.79 7.54
C LYS A 45 7.07 14.56 7.70
N ALA A 46 6.66 13.57 8.49
CA ALA A 46 7.44 12.35 8.68
C ALA A 46 7.57 11.55 7.38
N ILE A 47 6.49 11.43 6.60
CA ILE A 47 6.50 10.75 5.30
C ILE A 47 7.32 11.55 4.27
N ASP A 48 7.20 12.88 4.24
CA ASP A 48 8.01 13.74 3.38
C ASP A 48 9.51 13.57 3.66
N GLN A 49 9.91 13.50 4.93
CA GLN A 49 11.29 13.23 5.33
C GLN A 49 11.79 11.86 4.85
N ASP A 50 10.94 10.83 4.92
CA ASP A 50 11.28 9.47 4.46
C ASP A 50 11.49 9.43 2.94
N PHE A 51 10.69 10.18 2.18
CA PHE A 51 10.80 10.27 0.72
C PHE A 51 11.82 11.31 0.23
N GLN A 52 12.30 12.21 1.10
CA GLN A 52 13.13 13.35 0.73
C GLN A 52 12.44 14.23 -0.34
N GLY A 53 11.13 14.40 -0.23
CA GLY A 53 10.29 15.18 -1.13
C GLY A 53 9.03 14.43 -1.54
N ARG A 54 8.01 14.44 -0.68
CA ARG A 54 6.67 13.90 -0.98
C ARG A 54 5.64 15.00 -0.96
N ALA A 55 4.79 15.05 -1.99
CA ALA A 55 3.71 16.02 -2.05
C ALA A 55 2.78 15.91 -0.82
N THR A 56 2.58 17.03 -0.14
CA THR A 56 1.75 17.12 1.08
C THR A 56 0.31 16.69 0.79
N GLU A 57 -0.25 17.21 -0.31
CA GLU A 57 -1.62 16.92 -0.74
C GLU A 57 -1.81 15.45 -1.09
N GLU A 58 -0.81 14.81 -1.72
CA GLU A 58 -0.86 13.38 -2.02
C GLU A 58 -0.91 12.56 -0.73
N THR A 59 -0.06 12.86 0.26
CA THR A 59 -0.07 12.16 1.54
C THR A 59 -1.40 12.35 2.26
N PHE A 60 -1.94 13.57 2.29
CA PHE A 60 -3.22 13.82 2.94
C PHE A 60 -4.36 13.11 2.22
N PHE A 61 -4.43 13.22 0.88
CA PHE A 61 -5.56 12.71 0.09
C PHE A 61 -5.50 11.21 -0.15
N LEU A 62 -4.29 10.62 -0.29
CA LEU A 62 -4.13 9.20 -0.62
C LEU A 62 -3.85 8.31 0.59
N GLU A 63 -3.46 8.89 1.74
CA GLU A 63 -3.15 8.09 2.93
C GLU A 63 -4.04 8.46 4.13
N ILE A 64 -4.04 9.73 4.58
CA ILE A 64 -4.72 10.12 5.81
C ILE A 64 -6.24 10.08 5.64
N PHE A 65 -6.75 10.79 4.63
CA PHE A 65 -8.19 10.90 4.41
C PHE A 65 -8.87 9.53 4.19
N PRO A 66 -8.38 8.65 3.29
CA PRO A 66 -9.02 7.35 3.08
C PRO A 66 -8.87 6.42 4.30
N ALA A 67 -7.78 6.51 5.07
CA ALA A 67 -7.65 5.76 6.33
C ALA A 67 -8.73 6.19 7.34
N ILE A 68 -8.95 7.49 7.54
CA ILE A 68 -10.02 8.01 8.41
C ILE A 68 -11.39 7.55 7.92
N LYS A 69 -11.66 7.60 6.61
CA LYS A 69 -12.93 7.14 6.03
C LYS A 69 -13.15 5.64 6.23
N THR A 70 -12.08 4.83 6.12
CA THR A 70 -12.16 3.39 6.41
C THR A 70 -12.47 3.12 7.87
N ILE A 71 -11.87 3.87 8.80
CA ILE A 71 -12.18 3.74 10.23
C ILE A 71 -13.65 4.08 10.49
N ASP A 72 -14.17 5.16 9.90
CA ASP A 72 -15.58 5.54 10.00
C ASP A 72 -16.50 4.42 9.47
N TYR A 73 -16.12 3.82 8.36
CA TYR A 73 -16.83 2.68 7.78
C TYR A 73 -16.84 1.48 8.73
N CYS A 74 -15.69 1.13 9.34
CA CYS A 74 -15.59 0.07 10.33
C CYS A 74 -16.50 0.35 11.54
N ILE A 75 -16.44 1.55 12.13
CA ILE A 75 -17.27 1.94 13.28
C ILE A 75 -18.77 1.80 12.98
N LYS A 76 -19.18 2.23 11.78
CA LYS A 76 -20.58 2.18 11.31
C LYS A 76 -21.06 0.73 11.15
N HIS A 77 -20.25 -0.13 10.53
CA HIS A 77 -20.66 -1.46 10.12
C HIS A 77 -20.34 -2.58 11.11
N LEU A 78 -19.50 -2.33 12.12
CA LEU A 78 -19.01 -3.33 13.08
C LEU A 78 -20.15 -4.18 13.70
N LYS A 79 -21.23 -3.53 14.13
CA LYS A 79 -22.37 -4.25 14.75
C LYS A 79 -23.02 -5.25 13.78
N SER A 80 -23.10 -4.92 12.50
CA SER A 80 -23.69 -5.80 11.48
C SER A 80 -22.77 -6.97 11.14
N TRP A 81 -21.45 -6.73 11.10
CA TRP A 81 -20.46 -7.76 10.82
C TRP A 81 -20.36 -8.82 11.91
N CYS A 82 -20.61 -8.44 13.17
CA CYS A 82 -20.55 -9.35 14.31
C CYS A 82 -21.86 -10.12 14.55
N LYS A 83 -22.89 -9.93 13.70
CA LYS A 83 -24.14 -10.66 13.87
C LYS A 83 -24.00 -12.13 13.51
N THR A 84 -24.53 -13.00 14.38
CA THR A 84 -24.72 -14.40 14.07
C THR A 84 -25.64 -14.55 12.85
N GLN A 85 -25.24 -15.35 11.89
CA GLN A 85 -25.99 -15.62 10.66
C GLN A 85 -26.57 -17.03 10.71
N LYS A 86 -27.90 -17.16 10.59
CA LYS A 86 -28.53 -18.47 10.45
C LYS A 86 -28.11 -19.13 9.14
N ARG A 87 -27.96 -20.45 9.17
CA ARG A 87 -27.65 -21.29 8.01
C ARG A 87 -28.71 -22.38 7.87
N THR A 88 -28.94 -22.86 6.66
CA THR A 88 -29.86 -23.97 6.40
C THR A 88 -29.35 -25.22 7.09
N THR A 89 -30.24 -25.85 7.87
CA THR A 89 -29.96 -27.16 8.49
C THR A 89 -30.72 -28.23 7.70
N PRO A 90 -30.08 -29.31 7.27
CA PRO A 90 -30.77 -30.41 6.58
C PRO A 90 -31.97 -30.94 7.36
N TRP A 91 -33.04 -31.34 6.64
CA TRP A 91 -34.27 -31.75 7.28
C TRP A 91 -34.13 -32.94 8.23
N TYR A 92 -33.22 -33.86 7.90
CA TYR A 92 -32.92 -35.05 8.73
C TYR A 92 -32.17 -34.76 10.03
N MET A 93 -31.67 -33.54 10.20
CA MET A 93 -31.03 -33.05 11.44
C MET A 93 -31.99 -32.22 12.30
N GLN A 94 -33.24 -32.06 11.92
CA GLN A 94 -34.22 -31.34 12.74
C GLN A 94 -34.43 -32.05 14.07
N PRO A 95 -34.58 -31.34 15.21
CA PRO A 95 -34.79 -29.88 15.37
C PRO A 95 -33.50 -29.07 15.54
N ALA A 96 -32.33 -29.55 15.11
CA ALA A 96 -31.08 -28.79 15.19
C ALA A 96 -31.12 -27.45 14.41
N HIS A 97 -30.31 -26.51 14.84
CA HIS A 97 -30.15 -25.20 14.21
C HIS A 97 -28.67 -24.96 13.88
N SER A 98 -28.41 -24.53 12.65
CA SER A 98 -27.06 -24.17 12.18
C SER A 98 -26.88 -22.65 12.13
N SER A 99 -25.74 -22.16 12.61
CA SER A 99 -25.42 -20.74 12.54
C SER A 99 -23.92 -20.50 12.33
N LEU A 100 -23.59 -19.36 11.73
CA LEU A 100 -22.23 -18.86 11.57
C LEU A 100 -22.05 -17.69 12.55
N LEU A 101 -21.07 -17.84 13.44
CA LEU A 101 -20.68 -16.80 14.40
C LEU A 101 -19.29 -16.25 14.00
N PRO A 102 -19.18 -14.98 13.57
CA PRO A 102 -17.89 -14.34 13.35
C PRO A 102 -17.09 -14.20 14.65
N GLN A 103 -15.83 -14.62 14.62
CA GLN A 103 -14.93 -14.55 15.78
C GLN A 103 -13.58 -13.93 15.38
N PRO A 104 -12.86 -13.27 16.32
CA PRO A 104 -11.49 -12.84 16.08
C PRO A 104 -10.59 -14.06 15.82
N LEU A 105 -9.57 -13.89 15.02
CA LEU A 105 -8.57 -14.92 14.73
C LEU A 105 -7.55 -15.05 15.87
N GLY A 106 -7.06 -13.93 16.40
CA GLY A 106 -6.01 -13.93 17.41
C GLY A 106 -5.04 -12.78 17.24
N VAL A 107 -3.77 -13.08 16.95
CA VAL A 107 -2.72 -12.10 16.67
C VAL A 107 -2.47 -12.05 15.18
N VAL A 108 -2.74 -10.91 14.57
CA VAL A 108 -2.54 -10.66 13.14
C VAL A 108 -1.22 -9.93 12.90
N GLY A 109 -0.38 -10.47 12.02
CA GLY A 109 0.81 -9.80 11.52
C GLY A 109 0.50 -8.96 10.28
N ILE A 110 1.06 -7.76 10.19
CA ILE A 110 0.93 -6.88 9.01
C ILE A 110 2.33 -6.44 8.60
N MET A 111 2.75 -6.79 7.39
CA MET A 111 4.00 -6.32 6.79
C MET A 111 3.69 -5.24 5.76
N VAL A 112 4.20 -4.03 6.00
CA VAL A 112 3.83 -2.82 5.28
C VAL A 112 4.93 -2.43 4.30
N PRO A 113 4.61 -2.12 3.04
CA PRO A 113 5.56 -1.58 2.07
C PRO A 113 5.84 -0.09 2.33
N TRP A 114 6.79 0.44 1.57
CA TRP A 114 7.27 1.81 1.75
C TRP A 114 6.49 2.88 0.98
N ASN A 115 5.68 2.51 -0.02
CA ASN A 115 5.10 3.48 -0.97
C ASN A 115 3.90 4.28 -0.44
N TYR A 116 3.02 3.65 0.33
CA TYR A 116 1.91 4.29 1.07
C TYR A 116 1.88 3.74 2.51
N PRO A 117 2.92 4.05 3.31
CA PRO A 117 3.15 3.35 4.56
C PRO A 117 2.08 3.61 5.61
N LEU A 118 1.48 4.80 5.63
CA LEU A 118 0.42 5.12 6.58
C LEU A 118 -0.89 4.44 6.19
N PHE A 119 -1.32 4.54 4.92
CA PHE A 119 -2.56 3.93 4.46
C PHE A 119 -2.51 2.40 4.58
N LEU A 120 -1.42 1.80 4.08
CA LEU A 120 -1.26 0.34 4.05
C LEU A 120 -0.95 -0.29 5.43
N SER A 121 -0.73 0.53 6.46
CA SER A 121 -0.70 0.08 7.85
C SER A 121 -2.01 0.35 8.59
N MET A 122 -2.55 1.56 8.50
CA MET A 122 -3.70 1.98 9.31
C MET A 122 -5.02 1.36 8.85
N VAL A 123 -5.19 1.09 7.56
CA VAL A 123 -6.39 0.44 7.04
C VAL A 123 -6.50 -1.02 7.49
N PRO A 124 -5.49 -1.88 7.27
CA PRO A 124 -5.52 -3.23 7.82
C PRO A 124 -5.60 -3.26 9.36
N LEU A 125 -4.91 -2.34 10.05
CA LEU A 125 -5.04 -2.19 11.49
C LEU A 125 -6.49 -1.93 11.91
N ALA A 126 -7.19 -1.01 11.23
CA ALA A 126 -8.58 -0.70 11.54
C ALA A 126 -9.50 -1.91 11.38
N TYR A 127 -9.35 -2.69 10.30
CA TYR A 127 -10.13 -3.93 10.11
C TYR A 127 -9.78 -5.00 11.14
N ALA A 128 -8.50 -5.19 11.47
CA ALA A 128 -8.07 -6.16 12.48
C ALA A 128 -8.59 -5.81 13.89
N LEU A 129 -8.54 -4.53 14.29
CA LEU A 129 -9.13 -4.04 15.53
C LEU A 129 -10.66 -4.17 15.54
N ALA A 130 -11.33 -3.86 14.44
CA ALA A 130 -12.77 -4.06 14.28
C ALA A 130 -13.15 -5.54 14.44
N ALA A 131 -12.38 -6.46 13.87
CA ALA A 131 -12.57 -7.89 14.06
C ALA A 131 -12.28 -8.36 15.50
N GLY A 132 -11.55 -7.55 16.30
CA GLY A 132 -11.24 -7.86 17.71
C GLY A 132 -9.88 -8.52 17.92
N ASN A 133 -9.02 -8.51 16.89
CA ASN A 133 -7.68 -9.09 16.94
C ASN A 133 -6.69 -8.19 17.71
N CYS A 134 -5.59 -8.80 18.18
CA CYS A 134 -4.35 -8.11 18.46
C CYS A 134 -3.51 -8.01 17.19
N VAL A 135 -2.64 -7.00 17.07
CA VAL A 135 -1.94 -6.69 15.82
C VAL A 135 -0.46 -6.42 16.08
N MET A 136 0.39 -7.00 15.23
CA MET A 136 1.79 -6.61 15.09
C MET A 136 2.01 -6.02 13.70
N ILE A 137 2.66 -4.84 13.62
CA ILE A 137 2.98 -4.19 12.35
C ILE A 137 4.48 -4.08 12.18
N LYS A 138 5.01 -4.55 11.05
CA LYS A 138 6.39 -4.34 10.62
C LYS A 138 6.41 -3.41 9.43
N PHE A 139 6.95 -2.21 9.63
CA PHE A 139 7.17 -1.21 8.57
C PHE A 139 8.41 -1.52 7.75
N ALA A 140 8.42 -1.06 6.49
CA ALA A 140 9.62 -1.10 5.66
C ALA A 140 10.75 -0.26 6.28
N GLU A 141 11.97 -0.65 6.01
CA GLU A 141 13.20 0.06 6.45
C GLU A 141 13.32 1.48 5.87
N PHE A 142 12.59 1.78 4.80
CA PHE A 142 12.62 3.08 4.12
C PHE A 142 11.68 4.12 4.75
N ASN A 143 10.93 3.77 5.81
CA ASN A 143 10.04 4.69 6.50
C ASN A 143 10.42 4.87 7.99
N PRO A 144 11.68 5.23 8.31
CA PRO A 144 12.13 5.32 9.69
C PRO A 144 11.46 6.47 10.47
N ASN A 145 11.25 7.65 9.84
CA ASN A 145 10.66 8.81 10.50
C ASN A 145 9.19 8.57 10.83
N LEU A 146 8.41 8.06 9.89
CA LEU A 146 7.01 7.70 10.13
C LEU A 146 6.91 6.63 11.22
N THR A 147 7.72 5.57 11.14
CA THR A 147 7.66 4.49 12.14
C THR A 147 8.02 4.98 13.52
N ALA A 148 9.09 5.79 13.67
CA ALA A 148 9.46 6.37 14.95
C ALA A 148 8.35 7.24 15.53
N TYR A 149 7.68 8.04 14.68
CA TYR A 149 6.55 8.87 15.09
C TYR A 149 5.38 8.03 15.60
N LEU A 150 4.97 7.00 14.86
CA LEU A 150 3.87 6.11 15.24
C LEU A 150 4.19 5.31 16.51
N VAL A 151 5.40 4.82 16.65
CA VAL A 151 5.86 4.11 17.87
C VAL A 151 5.83 5.02 19.09
N LYS A 152 6.21 6.29 18.92
CA LYS A 152 6.24 7.25 20.02
C LYS A 152 4.85 7.71 20.47
N TYR A 153 3.92 7.96 19.53
CA TYR A 153 2.68 8.66 19.84
C TYR A 153 1.42 7.83 19.67
N LEU A 154 1.36 6.85 18.76
CA LEU A 154 0.20 5.99 18.58
C LEU A 154 0.29 4.72 19.41
N LEU A 155 1.45 4.05 19.42
CA LEU A 155 1.61 2.77 20.11
C LEU A 155 1.18 2.82 21.59
N PRO A 156 1.53 3.84 22.42
CA PRO A 156 1.10 3.88 23.81
C PRO A 156 -0.41 3.97 24.01
N LEU A 157 -1.16 4.47 23.02
CA LEU A 157 -2.62 4.59 23.10
C LEU A 157 -3.34 3.26 22.87
N LEU A 158 -2.68 2.29 22.22
CA LEU A 158 -3.23 1.00 21.83
C LEU A 158 -2.32 -0.18 22.22
N ASP A 159 -1.39 0.00 23.16
CA ASP A 159 -0.38 -0.98 23.56
C ASP A 159 -0.97 -2.32 24.05
N HIS A 160 -2.20 -2.28 24.56
CA HIS A 160 -2.96 -3.46 24.95
C HIS A 160 -3.34 -4.39 23.78
N LYS A 161 -3.24 -3.92 22.53
CA LYS A 161 -3.58 -4.71 21.32
C LYS A 161 -2.62 -4.54 20.16
N LEU A 162 -1.68 -3.62 20.26
CA LEU A 162 -0.82 -3.23 19.17
C LEU A 162 0.66 -3.34 19.54
N TYR A 163 1.46 -3.77 18.58
CA TYR A 163 2.90 -3.59 18.58
C TYR A 163 3.35 -3.15 17.19
N MET A 164 4.30 -2.22 17.13
CA MET A 164 4.85 -1.70 15.89
C MET A 164 6.37 -1.71 15.93
N CYS A 165 6.99 -2.08 14.82
CA CYS A 165 8.44 -2.02 14.65
C CYS A 165 8.82 -1.65 13.20
N ALA A 166 10.00 -1.06 13.05
CA ALA A 166 10.75 -1.03 11.80
C ALA A 166 11.81 -2.12 11.83
N GLY A 167 12.51 -2.29 10.74
CA GLY A 167 13.68 -3.14 10.70
C GLY A 167 14.02 -3.59 9.29
N GLN A 168 15.28 -3.97 9.13
CA GLN A 168 15.85 -4.44 7.87
C GLN A 168 15.37 -5.86 7.54
N VAL A 169 15.92 -6.45 6.48
CA VAL A 169 15.56 -7.77 5.94
C VAL A 169 15.57 -8.86 7.01
N GLU A 170 16.55 -8.85 7.92
CA GLU A 170 16.65 -9.88 8.97
C GLU A 170 15.46 -9.81 9.95
N GLN A 171 15.00 -8.61 10.34
CA GLN A 171 13.79 -8.48 11.15
C GLN A 171 12.54 -8.91 10.39
N ALA A 172 12.48 -8.68 9.06
CA ALA A 172 11.38 -9.14 8.23
C ALA A 172 11.30 -10.69 8.19
N LYS A 173 12.45 -11.36 8.07
CA LYS A 173 12.54 -12.83 8.13
C LYS A 173 12.03 -13.36 9.46
N VAL A 174 12.55 -12.81 10.58
CA VAL A 174 12.09 -13.21 11.93
C VAL A 174 10.60 -12.95 12.10
N PHE A 175 10.10 -11.78 11.67
CA PHE A 175 8.70 -11.44 11.76
C PHE A 175 7.80 -12.42 10.98
N SER A 176 8.18 -12.77 9.75
CA SER A 176 7.39 -13.70 8.92
C SER A 176 7.39 -15.15 9.43
N GLN A 177 8.30 -15.51 10.34
CA GLN A 177 8.38 -16.81 11.00
C GLN A 177 7.58 -16.90 12.30
N LEU A 178 7.01 -15.81 12.80
CA LEU A 178 6.16 -15.84 13.99
C LEU A 178 4.86 -16.60 13.69
N ALA A 179 4.37 -17.36 14.66
CA ALA A 179 3.16 -18.18 14.53
C ALA A 179 1.88 -17.34 14.64
N PHE A 180 1.72 -16.36 13.72
CA PHE A 180 0.52 -15.55 13.63
C PHE A 180 -0.71 -16.38 13.31
N ASP A 181 -1.87 -15.92 13.77
CA ASP A 181 -3.16 -16.50 13.41
C ASP A 181 -3.60 -16.03 12.00
N HIS A 182 -3.00 -14.97 11.47
CA HIS A 182 -3.04 -14.51 10.09
C HIS A 182 -1.89 -13.56 9.80
N LEU A 183 -1.32 -13.59 8.59
CA LEU A 183 -0.28 -12.66 8.14
C LEU A 183 -0.70 -11.97 6.85
N LEU A 184 -0.82 -10.65 6.88
CA LEU A 184 -0.99 -9.81 5.71
C LEU A 184 0.38 -9.26 5.27
N PHE A 185 0.72 -9.47 4.02
CA PHE A 185 1.90 -8.91 3.38
C PHE A 185 1.51 -8.07 2.18
N THR A 186 2.02 -6.86 2.07
CA THR A 186 1.92 -6.02 0.87
C THR A 186 3.33 -5.70 0.37
N GLY A 187 3.61 -6.00 -0.91
CA GLY A 187 4.93 -5.77 -1.49
C GLY A 187 5.14 -6.50 -2.83
N SER A 188 6.41 -6.76 -3.18
CA SER A 188 6.73 -7.44 -4.43
C SER A 188 6.41 -8.94 -4.39
N SER A 189 6.11 -9.54 -5.55
CA SER A 189 5.83 -10.98 -5.69
C SER A 189 7.01 -11.84 -5.22
N GLU A 190 8.24 -11.42 -5.46
CA GLU A 190 9.45 -12.13 -5.02
C GLU A 190 9.52 -12.22 -3.49
N VAL A 191 9.30 -11.10 -2.80
CA VAL A 191 9.31 -11.07 -1.32
C VAL A 191 8.08 -11.78 -0.76
N GLY A 192 6.91 -11.63 -1.37
CA GLY A 192 5.67 -12.33 -0.98
C GLY A 192 5.82 -13.85 -1.00
N SER A 193 6.49 -14.40 -2.00
CA SER A 193 6.82 -15.84 -2.07
C SER A 193 7.66 -16.29 -0.87
N LYS A 194 8.70 -15.51 -0.51
CA LYS A 194 9.55 -15.80 0.66
C LYS A 194 8.80 -15.69 1.98
N VAL A 195 7.89 -14.71 2.11
CA VAL A 195 7.02 -14.54 3.29
C VAL A 195 6.06 -15.73 3.43
N MET A 196 5.43 -16.15 2.34
CA MET A 196 4.53 -17.32 2.34
C MET A 196 5.28 -18.61 2.72
N GLN A 197 6.50 -18.83 2.20
CA GLN A 197 7.34 -19.94 2.58
C GLN A 197 7.70 -19.93 4.07
N ALA A 198 8.05 -18.77 4.63
CA ALA A 198 8.36 -18.65 6.05
C ALA A 198 7.14 -18.92 6.94
N ALA A 199 5.98 -18.38 6.58
CA ALA A 199 4.72 -18.54 7.30
C ALA A 199 4.21 -20.00 7.28
N SER A 200 4.49 -20.74 6.22
CA SER A 200 4.02 -22.13 6.05
C SER A 200 4.55 -23.10 7.12
N THR A 201 5.70 -22.80 7.74
CA THR A 201 6.25 -23.64 8.83
C THR A 201 5.34 -23.69 10.06
N ASN A 202 4.53 -22.66 10.27
CA ASN A 202 3.56 -22.60 11.36
C ASN A 202 2.11 -22.79 10.88
N LEU A 203 1.90 -23.14 9.60
CA LEU A 203 0.59 -23.19 8.96
C LEU A 203 -0.18 -21.87 9.08
N THR A 204 0.53 -20.75 9.17
CA THR A 204 -0.07 -19.40 9.25
C THR A 204 -0.75 -19.07 7.92
N PRO A 205 -2.07 -18.80 7.91
CA PRO A 205 -2.74 -18.29 6.73
C PRO A 205 -2.19 -16.93 6.30
N VAL A 206 -1.94 -16.74 5.00
CA VAL A 206 -1.40 -15.47 4.48
C VAL A 206 -2.36 -14.82 3.49
N THR A 207 -2.42 -13.50 3.52
CA THR A 207 -2.96 -12.68 2.43
C THR A 207 -1.79 -11.91 1.80
N LEU A 208 -1.62 -12.07 0.49
CA LEU A 208 -0.57 -11.41 -0.27
C LEU A 208 -1.18 -10.36 -1.19
N GLU A 209 -0.88 -9.10 -0.92
CA GLU A 209 -1.21 -7.96 -1.76
C GLU A 209 0.06 -7.58 -2.55
N LEU A 210 0.06 -7.89 -3.83
CA LEU A 210 1.25 -7.84 -4.67
C LEU A 210 1.10 -6.79 -5.77
N GLY A 211 2.20 -6.44 -6.40
CA GLY A 211 2.20 -5.61 -7.59
C GLY A 211 1.72 -6.35 -8.85
N GLY A 212 1.69 -5.64 -9.95
CA GLY A 212 1.30 -6.20 -11.24
C GLY A 212 1.57 -5.24 -12.39
N LYS A 213 1.44 -5.75 -13.62
CA LYS A 213 1.53 -4.94 -14.85
C LYS A 213 0.13 -4.55 -15.31
N SER A 214 -0.46 -3.58 -14.64
CA SER A 214 -1.82 -3.11 -14.92
C SER A 214 -1.90 -2.33 -16.24
N PRO A 215 -2.60 -2.82 -17.28
CA PRO A 215 -2.78 -2.10 -18.55
C PRO A 215 -3.85 -1.02 -18.41
N ALA A 216 -3.67 0.09 -19.15
CA ALA A 216 -4.77 0.97 -19.50
C ALA A 216 -5.01 0.89 -21.01
N ILE A 217 -6.23 0.54 -21.41
CA ILE A 217 -6.62 0.39 -22.82
C ILE A 217 -7.40 1.63 -23.23
N ILE A 218 -6.96 2.27 -24.31
CA ILE A 218 -7.49 3.56 -24.77
C ILE A 218 -7.89 3.47 -26.23
N SER A 219 -9.15 3.78 -26.52
CA SER A 219 -9.70 3.89 -27.87
C SER A 219 -9.65 5.35 -28.38
N GLN A 220 -9.80 5.55 -29.69
CA GLN A 220 -9.90 6.88 -30.30
C GLN A 220 -11.08 7.72 -29.79
N SER A 221 -12.11 7.08 -29.25
CA SER A 221 -13.28 7.76 -28.68
C SER A 221 -13.06 8.31 -27.25
N VAL A 222 -11.84 8.17 -26.68
CA VAL A 222 -11.53 8.61 -25.31
C VAL A 222 -11.69 10.11 -25.15
N GLN A 223 -12.42 10.52 -24.11
CA GLN A 223 -12.55 11.94 -23.77
C GLN A 223 -11.29 12.45 -23.05
N LYS A 224 -10.93 13.71 -23.29
CA LYS A 224 -9.76 14.38 -22.66
C LYS A 224 -9.74 14.28 -21.15
N THR A 225 -10.91 14.34 -20.51
CA THR A 225 -11.06 14.22 -19.05
C THR A 225 -10.56 12.87 -18.51
N TYR A 226 -10.77 11.78 -19.26
CA TYR A 226 -10.27 10.46 -18.86
C TYR A 226 -8.75 10.34 -19.02
N LEU A 227 -8.17 10.96 -20.05
CA LEU A 227 -6.71 11.04 -20.20
C LEU A 227 -6.07 11.79 -19.02
N LYS A 228 -6.66 12.94 -18.60
CA LYS A 228 -6.17 13.66 -17.41
C LYS A 228 -6.20 12.78 -16.15
N ARG A 229 -7.29 12.05 -15.91
CA ARG A 229 -7.40 11.12 -14.77
C ARG A 229 -6.40 9.98 -14.84
N LEU A 230 -6.16 9.44 -16.04
CA LEU A 230 -5.18 8.39 -16.27
C LEU A 230 -3.76 8.86 -15.95
N PHE A 231 -3.37 10.04 -16.44
CA PHE A 231 -2.04 10.61 -16.19
C PHE A 231 -1.86 10.99 -14.72
N MET A 232 -2.90 11.54 -14.07
CA MET A 232 -2.90 11.76 -12.65
C MET A 232 -2.69 10.46 -11.86
N GLY A 233 -3.45 9.39 -12.19
CA GLY A 233 -3.30 8.07 -11.57
C GLY A 233 -1.93 7.44 -11.81
N LYS A 234 -1.30 7.72 -12.98
CA LYS A 234 0.07 7.29 -13.26
C LYS A 234 1.10 8.05 -12.45
N LEU A 235 0.93 9.36 -12.25
CA LEU A 235 1.95 10.24 -11.66
C LEU A 235 1.79 10.48 -10.17
N PHE A 236 0.68 10.07 -9.54
CA PHE A 236 0.59 10.01 -8.10
C PHE A 236 1.75 9.20 -7.52
N ASN A 237 2.40 9.73 -6.49
CA ASN A 237 3.58 9.15 -5.87
C ASN A 237 4.70 8.84 -6.88
N ALA A 238 4.82 9.65 -7.93
CA ALA A 238 5.73 9.41 -9.07
C ALA A 238 5.58 8.00 -9.68
N GLY A 239 4.37 7.46 -9.73
CA GLY A 239 4.09 6.12 -10.26
C GLY A 239 4.46 4.96 -9.34
N GLN A 240 4.90 5.21 -8.11
CA GLN A 240 5.25 4.20 -7.11
C GLN A 240 4.00 3.64 -6.43
N THR A 241 3.07 3.12 -7.23
CA THR A 241 1.72 2.73 -6.82
C THR A 241 1.35 1.41 -7.48
N CYS A 242 0.92 0.42 -6.69
CA CYS A 242 0.57 -0.92 -7.16
C CYS A 242 -0.59 -0.95 -8.17
N VAL A 243 -1.47 0.06 -8.14
CA VAL A 243 -2.62 0.20 -9.05
C VAL A 243 -2.39 1.26 -10.14
N ALA A 244 -1.18 1.83 -10.24
CA ALA A 244 -0.87 2.77 -11.33
C ALA A 244 -0.90 2.06 -12.69
N PRO A 245 -1.35 2.74 -13.75
CA PRO A 245 -1.17 2.21 -15.10
C PRO A 245 0.30 1.91 -15.37
N ASP A 246 0.62 0.66 -15.63
CA ASP A 246 2.00 0.24 -15.86
C ASP A 246 2.40 0.42 -17.33
N TYR A 247 1.46 0.24 -18.25
CA TYR A 247 1.60 0.57 -19.68
C TYR A 247 0.25 0.94 -20.29
N LEU A 248 0.30 1.66 -21.44
CA LEU A 248 -0.86 1.97 -22.26
C LEU A 248 -0.95 1.04 -23.46
N TRP A 249 -2.16 0.61 -23.75
CA TRP A 249 -2.50 0.00 -25.04
C TRP A 249 -3.44 0.95 -25.78
N VAL A 250 -2.96 1.50 -26.89
CA VAL A 250 -3.67 2.55 -27.62
C VAL A 250 -3.97 2.13 -29.05
N GLU A 251 -5.06 2.63 -29.64
CA GLU A 251 -5.34 2.42 -31.06
C GLU A 251 -4.27 3.13 -31.92
N GLU A 252 -4.06 2.58 -33.11
CA GLU A 252 -3.11 3.14 -34.09
C GLU A 252 -3.40 4.61 -34.38
N GLY A 253 -2.36 5.42 -34.49
CA GLY A 253 -2.44 6.87 -34.72
C GLY A 253 -2.64 7.73 -33.46
N MET A 254 -2.85 7.15 -32.27
CA MET A 254 -3.06 7.93 -31.05
C MET A 254 -1.77 8.42 -30.38
N GLN A 255 -0.60 7.97 -30.80
CA GLN A 255 0.67 8.31 -30.13
C GLN A 255 0.91 9.82 -30.04
N ALA A 256 0.68 10.59 -31.11
CA ALA A 256 0.84 12.04 -31.11
C ALA A 256 -0.13 12.74 -30.16
N ILE A 257 -1.37 12.24 -30.09
CA ILE A 257 -2.41 12.76 -29.19
C ILE A 257 -1.98 12.54 -27.74
N ILE A 258 -1.60 11.30 -27.39
CA ILE A 258 -1.13 10.93 -26.05
C ILE A 258 0.06 11.77 -25.65
N THR A 259 1.06 11.91 -26.52
CA THR A 259 2.26 12.73 -26.26
C THR A 259 1.91 14.18 -26.00
N THR A 260 1.05 14.78 -26.82
CA THR A 260 0.63 16.17 -26.66
C THR A 260 -0.11 16.40 -25.33
N PHE A 261 -1.07 15.53 -25.02
CA PHE A 261 -1.83 15.64 -23.76
C PHE A 261 -0.98 15.37 -22.53
N PHE A 262 -0.07 14.40 -22.58
CA PHE A 262 0.83 14.12 -21.48
C PHE A 262 1.79 15.30 -21.22
N LYS A 263 2.33 15.90 -22.27
CA LYS A 263 3.16 17.12 -22.19
C LYS A 263 2.40 18.28 -21.53
N GLN A 264 1.15 18.52 -21.97
CA GLN A 264 0.31 19.56 -21.38
C GLN A 264 0.02 19.28 -19.90
N PHE A 265 -0.34 18.04 -19.56
CA PHE A 265 -0.62 17.62 -18.19
C PHE A 265 0.59 17.84 -17.27
N VAL A 266 1.79 17.41 -17.67
CA VAL A 266 3.01 17.59 -16.89
C VAL A 266 3.33 19.07 -16.70
N ALA A 267 3.23 19.89 -17.76
CA ALA A 267 3.49 21.32 -17.68
C ALA A 267 2.48 22.06 -16.77
N GLU A 268 1.19 21.69 -16.83
CA GLU A 268 0.15 22.30 -16.00
C GLU A 268 0.30 21.97 -14.50
N HIS A 269 0.74 20.74 -14.14
CA HIS A 269 0.71 20.26 -12.77
C HIS A 269 2.08 20.27 -12.08
N TYR A 270 3.17 20.06 -12.83
CA TYR A 270 4.51 19.89 -12.26
C TYR A 270 5.56 20.86 -12.81
N GLY A 271 5.20 21.63 -13.86
CA GLY A 271 6.14 22.56 -14.50
C GLY A 271 7.23 21.85 -15.31
N HIS A 272 8.32 22.56 -15.57
CA HIS A 272 9.43 22.06 -16.41
C HIS A 272 10.60 21.44 -15.62
N THR A 273 10.74 21.85 -14.36
CA THR A 273 11.80 21.32 -13.49
C THR A 273 11.13 20.52 -12.38
N MET A 274 11.36 19.31 -12.15
CA MET A 274 10.72 18.53 -11.08
C MET A 274 11.08 19.04 -9.66
N GLN A 275 11.30 20.34 -9.51
CA GLN A 275 11.60 21.01 -8.22
C GLN A 275 10.34 21.37 -7.40
N THR A 276 9.16 21.35 -8.04
CA THR A 276 7.90 21.63 -7.36
C THR A 276 7.69 20.74 -6.12
N PRO A 277 7.14 21.26 -5.02
CA PRO A 277 6.75 20.44 -3.87
C PRO A 277 5.61 19.46 -4.20
N ASP A 278 4.89 19.67 -5.30
CA ASP A 278 3.74 18.87 -5.71
C ASP A 278 4.11 17.57 -6.41
N TYR A 279 5.41 17.36 -6.71
CA TYR A 279 5.90 16.14 -7.36
C TYR A 279 6.76 15.31 -6.41
N THR A 280 6.37 14.05 -6.23
CA THR A 280 7.02 13.14 -5.28
C THR A 280 8.33 12.57 -5.82
N ALA A 281 9.34 12.43 -4.96
CA ALA A 281 10.63 11.81 -5.29
C ALA A 281 10.53 10.27 -5.35
N ILE A 282 11.43 9.63 -6.08
CA ILE A 282 11.66 8.19 -5.97
C ILE A 282 12.25 7.91 -4.58
N ILE A 283 11.76 6.89 -3.90
CA ILE A 283 12.05 6.62 -2.47
C ILE A 283 13.54 6.61 -2.11
N ASN A 284 14.40 6.13 -3.01
CA ASN A 284 15.84 6.08 -2.79
C ASN A 284 16.63 5.91 -4.10
N LYS A 285 17.95 6.02 -4.00
CA LYS A 285 18.88 5.89 -5.14
C LYS A 285 18.82 4.51 -5.80
N HIS A 286 18.59 3.44 -5.04
CA HIS A 286 18.51 2.09 -5.59
C HIS A 286 17.31 1.92 -6.53
N HIS A 287 16.13 2.37 -6.10
CA HIS A 287 14.93 2.36 -6.95
C HIS A 287 15.05 3.33 -8.14
N HIS A 288 15.69 4.49 -7.94
CA HIS A 288 15.96 5.41 -9.04
C HIS A 288 16.86 4.73 -10.11
N GLN A 289 17.97 4.11 -9.69
CA GLN A 289 18.87 3.40 -10.60
C GLN A 289 18.15 2.25 -11.33
N ARG A 290 17.33 1.47 -10.64
CA ARG A 290 16.52 0.41 -11.27
C ARG A 290 15.64 0.95 -12.41
N LEU A 291 15.05 2.13 -12.24
CA LEU A 291 14.25 2.78 -13.29
C LEU A 291 15.12 3.23 -14.47
N GLU A 292 16.32 3.78 -14.22
CA GLU A 292 17.27 4.13 -15.27
C GLU A 292 17.74 2.88 -16.03
N ASP A 293 17.99 1.77 -15.34
CA ASP A 293 18.38 0.50 -15.97
C ASP A 293 17.27 -0.06 -16.89
N LEU A 294 15.97 0.11 -16.49
CA LEU A 294 14.84 -0.26 -17.36
C LEU A 294 14.79 0.59 -18.64
N LEU A 295 15.07 1.90 -18.52
CA LEU A 295 15.11 2.80 -19.66
C LEU A 295 16.27 2.48 -20.59
N GLN A 296 17.45 2.21 -20.03
CA GLN A 296 18.64 1.85 -20.79
C GLN A 296 18.44 0.52 -21.53
N ASP A 297 17.85 -0.49 -20.90
CA ASP A 297 17.48 -1.75 -21.56
C ASP A 297 16.53 -1.51 -22.73
N ALA A 298 15.49 -0.73 -22.52
CA ALA A 298 14.52 -0.41 -23.58
C ALA A 298 15.17 0.34 -24.74
N GLN A 299 15.95 1.38 -24.46
CA GLN A 299 16.62 2.19 -25.47
C GLN A 299 17.65 1.39 -26.29
N SER A 300 18.45 0.54 -25.63
CA SER A 300 19.44 -0.32 -26.31
C SER A 300 18.78 -1.34 -27.24
N LYS A 301 17.49 -1.64 -27.03
CA LYS A 301 16.69 -2.55 -27.85
C LYS A 301 15.78 -1.85 -28.86
N GLY A 302 15.96 -0.52 -29.06
CA GLY A 302 15.29 0.27 -30.07
C GLY A 302 14.01 0.98 -29.65
N ALA A 303 13.71 1.07 -28.35
CA ALA A 303 12.62 1.90 -27.85
C ALA A 303 12.96 3.39 -27.96
N GLU A 304 11.95 4.21 -28.25
CA GLU A 304 12.04 5.67 -28.27
C GLU A 304 11.56 6.20 -26.91
N ILE A 305 12.35 7.06 -26.27
CA ILE A 305 12.04 7.65 -24.96
C ILE A 305 11.82 9.15 -25.12
N ILE A 306 10.67 9.63 -24.67
CA ILE A 306 10.35 11.06 -24.60
C ILE A 306 10.25 11.47 -23.14
N GLU A 307 11.14 12.37 -22.71
CA GLU A 307 11.16 12.93 -21.35
C GLU A 307 10.39 14.25 -21.29
N PHE A 308 9.64 14.46 -20.22
CA PHE A 308 8.82 15.65 -20.00
C PHE A 308 9.28 16.40 -18.75
N GLY A 309 10.14 17.38 -18.97
CA GLY A 309 10.80 18.17 -17.92
C GLY A 309 12.21 17.69 -17.66
N PHE A 310 12.79 18.13 -16.53
CA PHE A 310 14.16 17.81 -16.13
C PHE A 310 14.16 17.14 -14.77
N SER A 311 14.75 15.96 -14.68
CA SER A 311 14.98 15.26 -13.42
C SER A 311 15.86 16.09 -12.47
N ASN A 312 15.57 16.03 -11.17
CA ASN A 312 16.32 16.75 -10.14
C ASN A 312 16.52 15.86 -8.90
N GLY A 313 17.71 15.38 -8.70
CA GLY A 313 18.03 14.45 -7.61
C GLY A 313 17.22 13.16 -7.71
N LEU A 314 16.42 12.87 -6.69
CA LEU A 314 15.52 11.71 -6.69
C LEU A 314 14.17 11.96 -7.41
N LYS A 315 13.87 13.19 -7.81
CA LYS A 315 12.67 13.50 -8.58
C LYS A 315 12.93 13.23 -10.06
N MET A 316 12.50 12.06 -10.51
CA MET A 316 12.65 11.61 -11.91
C MET A 316 11.55 12.22 -12.78
N ALA A 317 11.93 12.91 -13.86
CA ALA A 317 10.96 13.47 -14.80
C ALA A 317 10.12 12.37 -15.46
N PRO A 318 8.81 12.59 -15.68
CA PRO A 318 7.93 11.63 -16.33
C PRO A 318 8.40 11.32 -17.77
N LYS A 319 8.24 10.06 -18.18
CA LYS A 319 8.67 9.60 -19.51
C LYS A 319 7.58 8.76 -20.18
N LEU A 320 7.38 8.98 -21.49
CA LEU A 320 6.69 8.04 -22.37
C LEU A 320 7.74 7.22 -23.14
N VAL A 321 7.46 5.93 -23.32
CA VAL A 321 8.35 5.02 -24.04
C VAL A 321 7.56 4.35 -25.17
N PHE A 322 7.99 4.56 -26.41
CA PHE A 322 7.37 4.01 -27.61
C PHE A 322 8.21 2.88 -28.22
N ASN A 323 7.62 2.15 -29.16
CA ASN A 323 8.28 1.04 -29.86
C ASN A 323 8.76 -0.09 -28.93
N CYS A 324 8.09 -0.25 -27.76
CA CYS A 324 8.44 -1.30 -26.81
C CYS A 324 8.13 -2.69 -27.38
N GLN A 325 9.11 -3.60 -27.29
CA GLN A 325 8.98 -4.99 -27.71
C GLN A 325 8.81 -5.94 -26.51
N PRO A 326 8.12 -7.09 -26.65
CA PRO A 326 7.83 -7.99 -25.53
C PRO A 326 9.05 -8.49 -24.75
N HIS A 327 10.23 -8.55 -25.38
CA HIS A 327 11.49 -9.00 -24.78
C HIS A 327 12.23 -7.90 -23.98
N MET A 328 11.73 -6.67 -23.96
CA MET A 328 12.27 -5.57 -23.15
C MET A 328 11.82 -5.72 -21.70
N ARG A 329 12.72 -5.51 -20.75
CA ARG A 329 12.44 -5.63 -19.32
C ARG A 329 11.29 -4.73 -18.86
N ILE A 330 11.16 -3.54 -19.45
CA ILE A 330 10.10 -2.58 -19.15
C ILE A 330 8.68 -3.14 -19.39
N LEU A 331 8.52 -4.17 -20.24
CA LEU A 331 7.25 -4.88 -20.45
C LEU A 331 7.14 -6.19 -19.67
N GLN A 332 8.20 -6.65 -19.02
CA GLN A 332 8.23 -7.90 -18.25
C GLN A 332 8.16 -7.65 -16.74
N GLU A 333 8.79 -6.59 -16.27
CA GLU A 333 8.84 -6.21 -14.86
C GLU A 333 7.86 -5.08 -14.56
N GLU A 334 7.28 -5.05 -13.37
CA GLU A 334 6.51 -3.89 -12.87
C GLU A 334 7.42 -2.66 -12.79
N ILE A 335 6.99 -1.56 -13.39
CA ILE A 335 7.82 -0.35 -13.47
C ILE A 335 7.94 0.34 -12.12
N PHE A 336 6.81 0.59 -11.45
CA PHE A 336 6.76 1.26 -10.14
C PHE A 336 7.51 2.60 -10.13
N GLY A 337 7.24 3.42 -11.15
CA GLY A 337 7.91 4.70 -11.38
C GLY A 337 7.21 5.53 -12.47
N PRO A 338 7.67 6.77 -12.75
CA PRO A 338 7.02 7.72 -13.64
C PRO A 338 7.34 7.48 -15.13
N ILE A 339 7.39 6.22 -15.52
CA ILE A 339 7.68 5.77 -16.88
C ILE A 339 6.45 5.04 -17.40
N LEU A 340 5.99 5.38 -18.60
CA LEU A 340 4.77 4.87 -19.19
C LEU A 340 5.01 4.39 -20.62
N PRO A 341 5.21 3.08 -20.83
CA PRO A 341 5.22 2.48 -22.16
C PRO A 341 3.88 2.66 -22.88
N VAL A 342 3.94 2.98 -24.18
CA VAL A 342 2.77 3.14 -25.05
C VAL A 342 2.89 2.14 -26.21
N ARG A 343 1.88 1.30 -26.37
CA ARG A 343 1.79 0.23 -27.37
C ARG A 343 0.55 0.38 -28.23
#